data_47f427a41525f1189e720897a0d50679
#
_entry.id   47f427a41525f1189e720897a0d50679
#
_cell.length_a   1.000
_cell.length_b   1.000
_cell.length_c   1.000
_cell.angle_alpha   90.00
_cell.angle_beta   90.00
_cell.angle_gamma   90.00
#
_symmetry.space_group_name_H-M   'P 1'
#
loop_
_entity.id
_entity.type
_entity.pdbx_description
1 polymer ?
#
loop_
_entity_poly.entity_id
_entity_poly.type
_entity_poly.pdbx_seq_one_letter_code
_entity_poly.pdbx_strand_id
1 'polypeptide(L)'
;YKLKFTTRASDHSDADISIKYRYYDGDDLYNMDPTKYANMKGRVYMQSVVTPNDDAAYWAVALAKGDFTDETMFPDEPTKNAVLQGGYLSATQKNFVADWTTCTLLYFATDATGVDGALHRLLVDFNKEGASPISTFTETVEAPARVSRLLVPRRQVNPVARRMMKNGNAAIHRTLVK
;
A
#
# COMPACT_ATOMS: atom_id res chain seq x y z
N TYR A 1 38.05 30.02 -3.59
CA TYR A 1 37.63 28.60 -3.61
C TYR A 1 36.14 28.57 -3.86
N LYS A 2 35.72 28.03 -5.03
CA LYS A 2 34.30 27.71 -5.31
C LYS A 2 34.07 26.26 -4.92
N LEU A 3 33.37 26.02 -3.81
CA LEU A 3 32.88 24.69 -3.45
C LEU A 3 31.69 24.36 -4.37
N LYS A 4 31.84 23.34 -5.23
CA LYS A 4 30.72 22.73 -5.96
C LYS A 4 30.06 21.73 -5.02
N PHE A 5 28.89 22.05 -4.52
CA PHE A 5 28.03 21.04 -3.89
C PHE A 5 27.21 20.35 -4.97
N THR A 6 27.38 19.06 -5.10
CA THR A 6 26.43 18.22 -5.83
C THR A 6 25.43 17.76 -4.79
N THR A 7 24.24 18.33 -4.76
CA THR A 7 23.14 17.76 -4.02
C THR A 7 22.85 16.39 -4.61
N ARG A 8 22.96 15.35 -3.79
CA ARG A 8 22.44 14.03 -4.14
C ARG A 8 20.94 14.21 -4.38
N ALA A 9 20.44 13.75 -5.52
CA ALA A 9 18.99 13.67 -5.70
C ALA A 9 18.41 12.89 -4.51
N SER A 10 17.33 13.39 -3.94
CA SER A 10 16.59 12.65 -2.91
C SER A 10 16.25 11.28 -3.47
N ASP A 11 16.56 10.22 -2.72
CA ASP A 11 16.18 8.86 -3.11
C ASP A 11 14.64 8.66 -3.01
N HIS A 12 13.89 9.71 -2.63
CA HIS A 12 12.44 9.72 -2.47
C HIS A 12 11.83 10.80 -3.38
N SER A 13 10.68 10.47 -3.97
CA SER A 13 9.83 11.41 -4.69
C SER A 13 9.04 12.30 -3.73
N ASP A 14 8.64 13.48 -4.18
CA ASP A 14 7.67 14.35 -3.51
C ASP A 14 6.21 13.87 -3.68
N ALA A 15 6.01 12.76 -4.40
CA ALA A 15 4.70 12.12 -4.54
C ALA A 15 4.17 11.69 -3.17
N ASP A 16 2.97 12.16 -2.83
CA ASP A 16 2.34 11.92 -1.54
C ASP A 16 0.83 11.78 -1.64
N ILE A 17 0.24 11.10 -0.66
CA ILE A 17 -1.20 10.96 -0.50
C ILE A 17 -1.62 11.21 0.94
N SER A 18 -2.78 11.81 1.12
CA SER A 18 -3.47 11.85 2.40
C SER A 18 -4.68 10.91 2.39
N ILE A 19 -4.97 10.29 3.54
CA ILE A 19 -6.10 9.38 3.69
C ILE A 19 -7.02 9.87 4.82
N LYS A 20 -8.31 10.00 4.49
CA LYS A 20 -9.38 10.16 5.46
C LYS A 20 -10.19 8.87 5.50
N TYR A 21 -10.58 8.42 6.69
CA TYR A 21 -11.34 7.19 6.83
C TYR A 21 -12.48 7.33 7.84
N ARG A 22 -13.45 6.44 7.70
CA ARG A 22 -14.50 6.14 8.68
C ARG A 22 -14.63 4.64 8.75
N TYR A 23 -15.09 4.13 9.88
CA TYR A 23 -15.40 2.71 9.98
C TYR A 23 -16.76 2.51 10.67
N TYR A 24 -17.38 1.40 10.36
CA TYR A 24 -18.73 1.04 10.76
C TYR A 24 -18.73 -0.35 11.41
N ASP A 25 -19.69 -0.57 12.32
CA ASP A 25 -19.94 -1.91 12.83
C ASP A 25 -20.52 -2.78 11.69
N GLY A 26 -19.86 -3.88 11.42
CA GLY A 26 -20.32 -4.81 10.39
C GLY A 26 -21.61 -5.52 10.76
N ASP A 27 -21.96 -5.61 12.05
CA ASP A 27 -23.25 -6.14 12.48
C ASP A 27 -24.39 -5.21 12.05
N ASP A 28 -24.20 -3.90 12.11
CA ASP A 28 -25.19 -2.93 11.63
C ASP A 28 -25.39 -3.03 10.11
N LEU A 29 -24.30 -3.18 9.36
CA LEU A 29 -24.36 -3.41 7.91
C LEU A 29 -25.06 -4.73 7.57
N TYR A 30 -24.72 -5.79 8.30
CA TYR A 30 -25.37 -7.09 8.14
C TYR A 30 -26.89 -7.00 8.41
N ASN A 31 -27.30 -6.28 9.45
CA ASN A 31 -28.71 -6.09 9.78
C ASN A 31 -29.46 -5.27 8.72
N MET A 32 -28.76 -4.35 8.04
CA MET A 32 -29.33 -3.53 6.96
C MET A 32 -29.57 -4.38 5.69
N ASP A 33 -28.65 -5.22 5.29
CA ASP A 33 -28.78 -6.16 4.17
C ASP A 33 -27.92 -7.41 4.39
N PRO A 34 -28.50 -8.49 4.96
CA PRO A 34 -27.79 -9.72 5.28
C PRO A 34 -27.23 -10.45 4.08
N THR A 35 -27.80 -10.25 2.90
CA THR A 35 -27.32 -10.88 1.66
C THR A 35 -26.06 -10.21 1.16
N LYS A 36 -26.09 -8.90 1.11
CA LYS A 36 -25.00 -8.09 0.60
C LYS A 36 -23.81 -8.03 1.54
N TYR A 37 -24.08 -7.91 2.84
CA TYR A 37 -23.07 -7.73 3.88
C TYR A 37 -22.84 -8.99 4.73
N ALA A 38 -23.09 -10.18 4.15
CA ALA A 38 -22.93 -11.46 4.85
C ALA A 38 -21.55 -11.62 5.52
N ASN A 39 -20.51 -11.14 4.87
CA ASN A 39 -19.12 -11.26 5.33
C ASN A 39 -18.72 -10.19 6.37
N MET A 40 -19.63 -9.25 6.71
CA MET A 40 -19.35 -8.15 7.63
C MET A 40 -19.71 -8.49 9.08
N LYS A 41 -20.52 -9.50 9.30
CA LYS A 41 -20.98 -9.88 10.62
C LYS A 41 -19.83 -10.12 11.60
N GLY A 42 -19.85 -9.42 12.73
CA GLY A 42 -18.81 -9.49 13.76
C GLY A 42 -17.49 -8.80 13.39
N ARG A 43 -17.45 -8.04 12.30
CA ARG A 43 -16.25 -7.39 11.77
C ARG A 43 -16.41 -5.89 11.67
N VAL A 44 -15.34 -5.23 11.30
CA VAL A 44 -15.30 -3.79 11.00
C VAL A 44 -15.30 -3.59 9.51
N TYR A 45 -16.08 -2.65 9.02
CA TYR A 45 -16.02 -2.16 7.65
C TYR A 45 -15.47 -0.74 7.61
N MET A 46 -14.28 -0.57 7.04
CA MET A 46 -13.63 0.72 6.94
C MET A 46 -13.73 1.24 5.50
N GLN A 47 -14.21 2.45 5.36
CA GLN A 47 -14.18 3.23 4.11
C GLN A 47 -13.07 4.25 4.21
N SER A 48 -12.22 4.33 3.20
CA SER A 48 -11.20 5.37 3.12
C SER A 48 -11.24 6.13 1.80
N VAL A 49 -10.93 7.42 1.90
CA VAL A 49 -10.81 8.33 0.76
C VAL A 49 -9.37 8.77 0.66
N VAL A 50 -8.76 8.51 -0.48
CA VAL A 50 -7.39 8.88 -0.80
C VAL A 50 -7.39 10.19 -1.58
N THR A 51 -6.57 11.13 -1.15
CA THR A 51 -6.35 12.40 -1.85
C THR A 51 -4.89 12.49 -2.21
N PRO A 52 -4.52 12.28 -3.49
CA PRO A 52 -3.15 12.45 -3.97
C PRO A 52 -2.78 13.92 -4.12
N ASN A 53 -1.49 14.23 -4.01
CA ASN A 53 -0.93 15.49 -4.46
C ASN A 53 -0.66 15.46 -5.98
N ASP A 54 -0.17 16.58 -6.54
CA ASP A 54 0.04 16.73 -7.98
C ASP A 54 1.19 15.85 -8.51
N ASP A 55 2.12 15.43 -7.65
CA ASP A 55 3.26 14.59 -8.02
C ASP A 55 2.94 13.09 -7.99
N ALA A 56 1.83 12.70 -7.36
CA ALA A 56 1.42 11.31 -7.25
C ALA A 56 0.75 10.79 -8.52
N ALA A 57 1.37 9.82 -9.19
CA ALA A 57 0.79 9.13 -10.35
C ALA A 57 0.02 7.86 -9.94
N TYR A 58 0.53 7.15 -8.94
CA TYR A 58 -0.05 5.91 -8.40
C TYR A 58 0.16 5.88 -6.89
N TRP A 59 -0.61 5.04 -6.20
CA TRP A 59 -0.44 4.82 -4.77
C TRP A 59 -0.73 3.39 -4.38
N ALA A 60 -0.19 2.98 -3.26
CA ALA A 60 -0.44 1.69 -2.65
C ALA A 60 -0.95 1.91 -1.22
N VAL A 61 -1.97 1.14 -0.84
CA VAL A 61 -2.61 1.22 0.48
C VAL A 61 -2.89 -0.18 0.98
N ALA A 62 -2.49 -0.47 2.20
CA ALA A 62 -2.78 -1.74 2.86
C ALA A 62 -3.20 -1.51 4.32
N LEU A 63 -4.09 -2.34 4.82
CA LEU A 63 -4.45 -2.40 6.23
C LEU A 63 -3.84 -3.68 6.82
N ALA A 64 -2.89 -3.54 7.71
CA ALA A 64 -2.19 -4.63 8.37
C ALA A 64 -2.66 -4.77 9.81
N LYS A 65 -2.91 -6.01 10.27
CA LYS A 65 -3.29 -6.30 11.65
C LYS A 65 -2.07 -6.18 12.55
N GLY A 66 -2.16 -5.33 13.58
CA GLY A 66 -1.09 -5.05 14.54
C GLY A 66 -0.51 -3.65 14.37
N ASP A 67 0.53 -3.38 15.17
CA ASP A 67 1.27 -2.12 15.17
C ASP A 67 2.54 -2.24 14.33
N PHE A 68 2.60 -1.48 13.26
CA PHE A 68 3.74 -1.38 12.32
C PHE A 68 4.33 0.02 12.30
N THR A 69 4.18 0.78 13.38
CA THR A 69 4.68 2.16 13.45
C THR A 69 6.17 2.25 13.78
N ASP A 70 6.75 1.19 14.34
CA ASP A 70 8.18 1.14 14.67
C ASP A 70 9.01 0.85 13.39
N GLU A 71 9.65 1.90 12.86
CA GLU A 71 10.50 1.81 11.66
C GLU A 71 11.76 0.96 11.86
N THR A 72 12.20 0.76 13.10
CA THR A 72 13.38 -0.06 13.38
C THR A 72 13.07 -1.55 13.26
N MET A 73 11.85 -1.96 13.64
CA MET A 73 11.36 -3.32 13.48
C MET A 73 10.82 -3.58 12.07
N PHE A 74 10.24 -2.55 11.45
CA PHE A 74 9.59 -2.62 10.13
C PHE A 74 10.19 -1.55 9.19
N PRO A 75 11.42 -1.76 8.65
CA PRO A 75 12.05 -0.80 7.76
C PRO A 75 11.21 -0.50 6.51
N ASP A 76 11.34 0.71 5.97
CA ASP A 76 10.47 1.21 4.88
C ASP A 76 10.47 0.33 3.63
N GLU A 77 11.64 -0.04 3.12
CA GLU A 77 11.74 -0.78 1.87
C GLU A 77 11.04 -2.15 1.91
N PRO A 78 11.27 -3.05 2.90
CA PRO A 78 10.52 -4.29 2.98
C PRO A 78 9.03 -4.06 3.26
N THR A 79 8.66 -3.01 4.01
CA THR A 79 7.26 -2.68 4.29
C THR A 79 6.55 -2.19 3.04
N LYS A 80 7.14 -1.28 2.24
CA LYS A 80 6.61 -0.86 0.93
C LYS A 80 6.42 -2.05 0.00
N ASN A 81 7.39 -2.95 -0.07
CA ASN A 81 7.27 -4.16 -0.89
C ASN A 81 6.10 -5.05 -0.45
N ALA A 82 5.82 -5.15 0.85
CA ALA A 82 4.67 -5.88 1.36
C ALA A 82 3.34 -5.19 1.00
N VAL A 83 3.26 -3.87 1.12
CA VAL A 83 2.08 -3.07 0.72
C VAL A 83 1.82 -3.23 -0.78
N LEU A 84 2.86 -3.26 -1.62
CA LEU A 84 2.75 -3.44 -3.07
C LEU A 84 2.22 -4.81 -3.50
N GLN A 85 2.19 -5.81 -2.63
CA GLN A 85 1.54 -7.08 -2.95
C GLN A 85 0.03 -6.90 -3.24
N GLY A 86 -0.60 -5.86 -2.66
CA GLY A 86 -1.96 -5.44 -2.97
C GLY A 86 -2.12 -4.72 -4.31
N GLY A 87 -1.01 -4.41 -5.00
CA GLY A 87 -0.96 -3.67 -6.25
C GLY A 87 -1.07 -2.16 -6.08
N TYR A 88 -0.76 -1.45 -7.18
CA TYR A 88 -0.98 -0.01 -7.26
C TYR A 88 -2.43 0.32 -7.54
N LEU A 89 -2.89 1.39 -6.94
CA LEU A 89 -4.23 1.95 -7.11
C LEU A 89 -4.14 3.30 -7.84
N SER A 90 -5.20 3.65 -8.55
CA SER A 90 -5.49 4.99 -9.03
C SER A 90 -6.88 5.45 -8.56
N ALA A 91 -7.58 4.61 -7.79
CA ALA A 91 -8.88 4.92 -7.24
C ALA A 91 -8.76 5.75 -5.98
N THR A 92 -9.59 6.78 -5.86
CA THR A 92 -9.64 7.66 -4.68
C THR A 92 -10.41 7.07 -3.51
N GLN A 93 -10.92 5.85 -3.64
CA GLN A 93 -11.64 5.14 -2.58
C GLN A 93 -11.07 3.74 -2.42
N LYS A 94 -10.89 3.32 -1.18
CA LYS A 94 -10.48 1.98 -0.81
C LYS A 94 -11.21 1.54 0.44
N ASN A 95 -11.83 0.38 0.38
CA ASN A 95 -12.56 -0.19 1.52
C ASN A 95 -11.82 -1.40 2.06
N PHE A 96 -11.92 -1.59 3.37
CA PHE A 96 -11.29 -2.70 4.08
C PHE A 96 -12.29 -3.38 5.00
N VAL A 97 -12.08 -4.67 5.21
CA VAL A 97 -12.77 -5.45 6.23
C VAL A 97 -11.73 -5.95 7.21
N ALA A 98 -11.93 -5.67 8.48
CA ALA A 98 -11.00 -6.03 9.54
C ALA A 98 -11.72 -6.64 10.74
N ASP A 99 -10.96 -7.20 11.65
CA ASP A 99 -11.44 -7.60 12.97
C ASP A 99 -11.44 -6.37 13.91
N TRP A 100 -12.15 -6.47 15.04
CA TRP A 100 -12.11 -5.49 16.12
C TRP A 100 -10.77 -5.60 16.85
N THR A 101 -9.76 -4.90 16.36
CA THR A 101 -8.39 -4.93 16.90
C THR A 101 -7.60 -3.74 16.38
N THR A 102 -6.44 -3.50 16.98
CA THR A 102 -5.49 -2.52 16.47
C THR A 102 -4.93 -2.96 15.13
N CYS A 103 -4.93 -2.06 14.18
CA CYS A 103 -4.38 -2.22 12.83
C CYS A 103 -3.49 -1.02 12.48
N THR A 104 -2.63 -1.18 11.49
CA THR A 104 -1.88 -0.07 10.91
C THR A 104 -2.27 0.08 9.45
N LEU A 105 -2.73 1.27 9.08
CA LEU A 105 -2.94 1.65 7.69
C LEU A 105 -1.60 2.12 7.13
N LEU A 106 -1.07 1.37 6.17
CA LEU A 106 0.20 1.59 5.50
C LEU A 106 -0.06 2.11 4.10
N TYR A 107 0.56 3.23 3.73
CA TYR A 107 0.34 3.80 2.41
C TYR A 107 1.51 4.67 1.95
N PHE A 108 1.68 4.76 0.65
CA PHE A 108 2.62 5.66 -0.01
C PHE A 108 2.20 5.93 -1.45
N ALA A 109 2.75 6.97 -2.04
CA ALA A 109 2.57 7.29 -3.45
C ALA A 109 3.84 7.05 -4.24
N THR A 110 3.69 6.97 -5.56
CA THR A 110 4.78 6.80 -6.53
C THR A 110 4.55 7.82 -7.64
N ASP A 111 5.59 8.50 -8.08
CA ASP A 111 5.52 9.46 -9.16
C ASP A 111 5.44 8.80 -10.55
N ALA A 112 5.28 9.61 -11.60
CA ALA A 112 5.19 9.14 -12.97
C ALA A 112 6.48 8.44 -13.47
N THR A 113 7.61 8.64 -12.80
CA THR A 113 8.90 8.01 -13.14
C THR A 113 9.11 6.69 -12.40
N GLY A 114 8.22 6.35 -11.47
CA GLY A 114 8.28 5.13 -10.68
C GLY A 114 9.13 5.25 -9.41
N VAL A 115 9.38 6.48 -8.94
CA VAL A 115 10.08 6.74 -7.68
C VAL A 115 9.06 6.87 -6.56
N ASP A 116 9.27 6.12 -5.49
CA ASP A 116 8.37 6.08 -4.34
C ASP A 116 8.59 7.29 -3.43
N GLY A 117 7.49 7.87 -2.96
CA GLY A 117 7.45 8.85 -1.88
C GLY A 117 7.64 8.21 -0.50
N ALA A 118 7.39 8.99 0.54
CA ALA A 118 7.48 8.53 1.92
C ALA A 118 6.43 7.46 2.25
N LEU A 119 6.81 6.47 3.08
CA LEU A 119 5.86 5.52 3.65
C LEU A 119 5.17 6.13 4.87
N HIS A 120 3.86 6.16 4.84
CA HIS A 120 3.03 6.58 5.97
C HIS A 120 2.49 5.39 6.75
N ARG A 121 2.42 5.53 8.07
CA ARG A 121 1.98 4.52 9.03
C ARG A 121 0.97 5.15 9.97
N LEU A 122 -0.30 4.84 9.81
CA LEU A 122 -1.37 5.35 10.65
C LEU A 122 -1.94 4.23 11.51
N LEU A 123 -1.68 4.31 12.82
CA LEU A 123 -2.26 3.37 13.78
C LEU A 123 -3.76 3.63 13.92
N VAL A 124 -4.56 2.59 13.78
CA VAL A 124 -6.01 2.61 13.89
C VAL A 124 -6.44 1.57 14.91
N ASP A 125 -7.05 2.02 15.99
CA ASP A 125 -7.64 1.14 17.00
C ASP A 125 -9.13 1.00 16.74
N PHE A 126 -9.54 -0.14 16.19
CA PHE A 126 -10.94 -0.42 15.93
C PHE A 126 -11.64 -0.85 17.21
N ASN A 127 -12.52 0.01 17.72
CA ASN A 127 -13.38 -0.26 18.85
C ASN A 127 -14.83 0.15 18.52
N LYS A 128 -15.81 -0.42 19.23
CA LYS A 128 -17.22 -0.17 18.93
C LYS A 128 -17.67 1.25 19.24
N GLU A 129 -17.02 1.91 20.21
CA GLU A 129 -17.37 3.27 20.62
C GLU A 129 -16.95 4.31 19.55
N GLY A 130 -15.87 4.04 18.81
CA GLY A 130 -15.40 4.89 17.73
C GLY A 130 -16.08 4.62 16.38
N ALA A 131 -16.94 3.61 16.28
CA ALA A 131 -17.64 3.31 15.04
C ALA A 131 -18.62 4.44 14.65
N SER A 132 -18.62 4.79 13.37
CA SER A 132 -19.52 5.79 12.82
C SER A 132 -20.96 5.26 12.84
N PRO A 133 -21.97 6.11 13.13
CA PRO A 133 -23.36 5.71 13.09
C PRO A 133 -23.76 5.21 11.70
N ILE A 134 -24.53 4.12 11.64
CA ILE A 134 -24.95 3.53 10.35
C ILE A 134 -25.75 4.51 9.48
N SER A 135 -26.43 5.49 10.10
CA SER A 135 -27.14 6.55 9.38
C SER A 135 -26.24 7.43 8.51
N THR A 136 -24.93 7.42 8.76
CA THR A 136 -23.92 8.15 7.97
C THR A 136 -23.30 7.29 6.88
N PHE A 137 -23.68 6.01 6.81
CA PHE A 137 -23.18 5.10 5.79
C PHE A 137 -23.70 5.50 4.43
N THR A 138 -22.79 5.69 3.50
CA THR A 138 -23.08 5.87 2.09
C THR A 138 -22.39 4.76 1.32
N GLU A 139 -23.15 4.03 0.55
CA GLU A 139 -22.57 3.01 -0.29
C GLU A 139 -21.64 3.67 -1.33
N THR A 140 -20.36 3.39 -1.20
CA THR A 140 -19.38 3.79 -2.20
C THR A 140 -19.24 2.66 -3.21
N VAL A 141 -19.59 2.90 -4.45
CA VAL A 141 -19.25 2.00 -5.54
C VAL A 141 -17.75 2.15 -5.75
N GLU A 142 -16.96 1.16 -5.29
CA GLU A 142 -15.58 1.08 -5.75
C GLU A 142 -15.64 1.02 -7.28
N ALA A 143 -15.16 2.09 -7.93
CA ALA A 143 -14.88 1.99 -9.36
C ALA A 143 -13.95 0.80 -9.51
N PRO A 144 -14.30 -0.20 -10.36
CA PRO A 144 -13.47 -1.38 -10.52
C PRO A 144 -12.05 -0.89 -10.75
N ALA A 145 -11.13 -1.31 -9.88
CA ALA A 145 -9.73 -0.96 -10.00
C ALA A 145 -9.34 -1.38 -11.42
N ARG A 146 -9.30 -0.43 -12.34
CA ARG A 146 -8.68 -0.66 -13.64
C ARG A 146 -7.23 -0.93 -13.31
N VAL A 147 -6.92 -2.20 -13.16
CA VAL A 147 -5.55 -2.66 -13.22
C VAL A 147 -5.10 -2.25 -14.62
N SER A 148 -4.63 -1.02 -14.72
CA SER A 148 -3.88 -0.58 -15.88
C SER A 148 -2.64 -1.47 -15.91
N ARG A 149 -2.70 -2.55 -16.68
CA ARG A 149 -1.53 -3.32 -17.11
C ARG A 149 -0.59 -2.48 -17.98
N LEU A 150 -0.82 -1.18 -18.05
CA LEU A 150 -0.06 -0.22 -18.80
C LEU A 150 1.07 0.29 -17.91
N LEU A 151 2.24 -0.27 -18.16
CA LEU A 151 3.52 0.30 -17.84
C LEU A 151 3.82 0.45 -16.34
N VAL A 152 3.87 -0.68 -15.62
CA VAL A 152 4.87 -0.76 -14.57
C VAL A 152 6.20 -0.65 -15.31
N PRO A 153 7.00 0.43 -15.14
CA PRO A 153 8.35 0.46 -15.68
C PRO A 153 9.01 -0.78 -15.09
N ARG A 154 9.30 -1.77 -15.94
CA ARG A 154 10.13 -2.89 -15.51
C ARG A 154 11.35 -2.22 -14.91
N ARG A 155 11.54 -2.32 -13.58
CA ARG A 155 12.82 -1.98 -12.96
C ARG A 155 13.88 -2.47 -13.91
N GLN A 156 14.59 -1.55 -14.54
CA GLN A 156 15.73 -1.92 -15.37
C GLN A 156 16.72 -2.57 -14.41
N VAL A 157 16.62 -3.88 -14.30
CA VAL A 157 17.65 -4.66 -13.63
C VAL A 157 18.91 -4.34 -14.43
N ASN A 158 19.80 -3.60 -13.78
CA ASN A 158 21.04 -3.12 -14.34
C ASN A 158 21.65 -4.26 -15.17
N PRO A 159 21.96 -4.07 -16.48
CA PRO A 159 22.44 -5.14 -17.36
C PRO A 159 23.68 -5.85 -16.82
N VAL A 160 24.45 -5.18 -15.97
CA VAL A 160 25.63 -5.72 -15.27
C VAL A 160 25.24 -6.84 -14.30
N ALA A 161 24.13 -6.70 -13.55
CA ALA A 161 23.67 -7.73 -12.62
C ALA A 161 23.16 -8.98 -13.34
N ARG A 162 22.60 -8.83 -14.55
CA ARG A 162 22.17 -9.95 -15.39
C ARG A 162 23.34 -10.76 -15.96
N ARG A 163 24.50 -10.12 -16.17
CA ARG A 163 25.71 -10.77 -16.66
C ARG A 163 26.40 -11.60 -15.57
N MET A 164 26.35 -11.13 -14.31
CA MET A 164 26.90 -11.87 -13.16
C MET A 164 26.11 -13.12 -12.82
N MET A 165 24.77 -13.08 -12.92
CA MET A 165 23.94 -14.26 -12.67
C MET A 165 24.06 -15.33 -13.78
N LYS A 166 24.32 -14.96 -15.03
CA LYS A 166 24.57 -15.95 -16.11
C LYS A 166 25.93 -16.62 -15.97
N ASN A 167 26.93 -15.93 -15.45
CA ASN A 167 28.30 -16.51 -15.29
C ASN A 167 28.41 -17.38 -14.03
N GLY A 168 27.57 -17.15 -13.00
CA GLY A 168 27.54 -17.99 -11.80
C GLY A 168 26.96 -19.39 -12.02
N ASN A 169 25.97 -19.54 -12.90
CA ASN A 169 25.39 -20.84 -13.22
C ASN A 169 26.22 -21.70 -14.21
N ALA A 170 27.14 -21.09 -14.93
CA ALA A 170 28.04 -21.85 -15.84
C ALA A 170 29.19 -22.52 -15.08
N ALA A 171 29.56 -22.07 -13.89
CA ALA A 171 30.64 -22.62 -13.10
C ALA A 171 30.27 -23.88 -12.29
N ILE A 172 28.98 -24.11 -12.01
CA ILE A 172 28.51 -25.22 -11.16
C ILE A 172 28.33 -26.53 -11.99
N HIS A 173 28.25 -26.46 -13.34
CA HIS A 173 28.02 -27.64 -14.16
C HIS A 173 29.28 -28.35 -14.68
N ARG A 174 30.47 -27.90 -14.28
CA ARG A 174 31.74 -28.50 -14.75
C ARG A 174 32.51 -29.36 -13.75
N THR A 175 31.92 -29.61 -12.55
CA THR A 175 32.64 -30.35 -11.49
C THR A 175 31.99 -31.71 -11.10
N LEU A 176 31.11 -32.23 -11.93
CA LEU A 176 30.47 -33.53 -11.67
C LEU A 176 30.57 -34.51 -12.84
N VAL A 177 31.75 -34.54 -13.52
CA VAL A 177 32.09 -35.68 -14.38
C VAL A 177 33.58 -35.93 -14.21
N LYS A 178 33.89 -36.69 -13.18
CA LYS A 178 35.03 -37.64 -13.18
C LYS A 178 34.75 -38.68 -12.10
#